data_3eebcb9381ffe8bafadf138b53d87770
#
_entry.id   3eebcb9381ffe8bafadf138b53d87770
#
_cell.length_a   1.000
_cell.length_b   1.000
_cell.length_c   1.000
_cell.angle_alpha   90.00
_cell.angle_beta   90.00
_cell.angle_gamma   90.00
#
_symmetry.space_group_name_H-M   'P 1'
#
loop_
_entity.id
_entity.type
_entity.pdbx_description
1 polymer ?
#
loop_
_entity_poly.entity_id
_entity_poly.type
_entity_poly.pdbx_seq_one_letter_code
_entity_poly.pdbx_strand_id
1 'polypeptide(L)'
;MDFSERLGQVMHEVWGYDVVGDLGKDGYLEFFPTDTVSEPEVVHCKEGLFAYYRYERGNIRTPVFQSSSLRVMEHCLTLCYGNPLRKRLGFQPLRLVRSLLMRPGWSLVPVDSKPWHGFVGIRNSEGVFFSCKTTDDDLLSALSYVVEYSPLDVLECYLRPDAGPLLSQWVDLEWTPEEDE
;
A
#
# COMPACT_ATOMS: atom_id res chain seq x y z
N MET A 1 -6.62 -3.76 18.48
CA MET A 1 -5.72 -2.92 17.64
C MET A 1 -6.31 -2.89 16.25
N ASP A 2 -6.63 -1.73 15.75
CA ASP A 2 -7.06 -1.54 14.37
C ASP A 2 -5.87 -1.35 13.43
N PHE A 3 -6.16 -1.20 12.12
CA PHE A 3 -5.10 -1.07 11.10
C PHE A 3 -4.27 0.19 11.28
N SER A 4 -4.90 1.35 11.50
CA SER A 4 -4.20 2.63 11.63
C SER A 4 -3.28 2.65 12.85
N GLU A 5 -3.76 2.15 13.98
CA GLU A 5 -2.96 2.00 15.21
C GLU A 5 -1.75 1.09 14.99
N ARG A 6 -1.96 -0.06 14.33
CA ARG A 6 -0.87 -1.02 14.06
C ARG A 6 0.14 -0.47 13.07
N LEU A 7 -0.32 0.14 11.98
CA LEU A 7 0.58 0.76 11.01
C LEU A 7 1.39 1.88 11.67
N GLY A 8 0.74 2.73 12.49
CA GLY A 8 1.41 3.80 13.23
C GLY A 8 2.51 3.27 14.15
N GLN A 9 2.21 2.23 14.92
CA GLN A 9 3.22 1.58 15.78
C GLN A 9 4.43 1.10 14.98
N VAL A 10 4.19 0.40 13.87
CA VAL A 10 5.27 -0.14 13.03
C VAL A 10 6.09 0.97 12.38
N MET A 11 5.44 2.01 11.88
CA MET A 11 6.13 3.16 11.27
C MET A 11 7.02 3.87 12.29
N HIS A 12 6.54 4.01 13.53
CA HIS A 12 7.33 4.58 14.62
C HIS A 12 8.53 3.69 14.98
N GLU A 13 8.30 2.40 15.21
CA GLU A 13 9.35 1.46 15.64
C GLU A 13 10.43 1.23 14.58
N VAL A 14 10.05 1.18 13.29
CA VAL A 14 10.95 0.80 12.20
C VAL A 14 11.60 2.01 11.53
N TRP A 15 10.85 3.11 11.37
CA TRP A 15 11.34 4.31 10.68
C TRP A 15 11.46 5.54 11.56
N GLY A 16 10.96 5.50 12.80
CA GLY A 16 10.91 6.67 13.66
C GLY A 16 9.92 7.72 13.17
N TYR A 17 8.88 7.33 12.42
CA TYR A 17 7.83 8.25 12.00
C TYR A 17 6.83 8.45 13.14
N ASP A 18 6.46 9.68 13.39
CA ASP A 18 5.28 9.97 14.17
C ASP A 18 4.04 9.89 13.27
N VAL A 19 3.07 9.06 13.65
CA VAL A 19 1.83 8.87 12.91
C VAL A 19 0.66 9.40 13.70
N VAL A 20 -0.12 10.28 13.09
CA VAL A 20 -1.24 10.98 13.72
C VAL A 20 -2.53 10.72 12.95
N GLY A 21 -3.62 10.48 13.70
CA GLY A 21 -4.95 10.23 13.14
C GLY A 21 -5.30 8.75 13.02
N ASP A 22 -6.53 8.51 12.58
CA ASP A 22 -7.10 7.18 12.36
C ASP A 22 -8.03 7.26 11.15
N LEU A 23 -7.72 6.48 10.10
CA LEU A 23 -8.48 6.54 8.85
C LEU A 23 -9.95 6.20 9.01
N GLY A 24 -10.27 5.27 9.90
CA GLY A 24 -11.62 4.81 10.14
C GLY A 24 -12.45 5.77 11.02
N LYS A 25 -11.80 6.44 11.99
CA LYS A 25 -12.46 7.33 12.96
C LYS A 25 -12.42 8.79 12.54
N ASP A 26 -11.22 9.25 12.15
CA ASP A 26 -10.92 10.66 11.91
C ASP A 26 -10.96 11.03 10.42
N GLY A 27 -10.87 10.03 9.54
CA GLY A 27 -10.83 10.22 8.10
C GLY A 27 -9.49 10.77 7.60
N TYR A 28 -8.43 10.71 8.41
CA TYR A 28 -7.09 11.07 7.99
C TYR A 28 -6.04 10.21 8.70
N LEU A 29 -4.85 10.16 8.09
CA LEU A 29 -3.65 9.57 8.67
C LEU A 29 -2.45 10.35 8.12
N GLU A 30 -1.63 10.90 8.99
CA GLU A 30 -0.46 11.70 8.63
C GLU A 30 0.80 11.04 9.16
N PHE A 31 1.82 10.96 8.31
CA PHE A 31 3.13 10.35 8.62
C PHE A 31 4.16 11.48 8.65
N PHE A 32 4.71 11.73 9.82
CA PHE A 32 5.72 12.77 10.03
C PHE A 32 7.09 12.11 10.26
N PRO A 33 8.01 12.22 9.28
CA PRO A 33 9.39 11.79 9.49
C PRO A 33 10.01 12.55 10.67
N THR A 34 10.74 11.85 11.52
CA THR A 34 11.48 12.52 12.61
C THR A 34 12.83 13.08 12.15
N ASP A 35 13.26 12.74 10.94
CA ASP A 35 14.41 13.36 10.30
C ASP A 35 14.01 14.69 9.64
N THR A 36 15.01 15.52 9.32
CA THR A 36 14.81 16.85 8.71
C THR A 36 14.83 16.81 7.17
N VAL A 37 14.98 15.64 6.57
CA VAL A 37 15.22 15.45 5.12
C VAL A 37 14.01 14.89 4.42
N SER A 38 13.30 13.98 5.09
CA SER A 38 12.12 13.33 4.53
C SER A 38 10.89 14.23 4.63
N GLU A 39 10.04 14.18 3.63
CA GLU A 39 8.80 14.95 3.61
C GLU A 39 7.63 14.15 4.18
N PRO A 40 6.65 14.81 4.82
CA PRO A 40 5.47 14.13 5.35
C PRO A 40 4.63 13.52 4.23
N GLU A 41 3.92 12.47 4.58
CA GLU A 41 2.93 11.84 3.72
C GLU A 41 1.57 11.85 4.41
N VAL A 42 0.50 11.90 3.65
CA VAL A 42 -0.84 12.05 4.22
C VAL A 42 -1.91 11.30 3.45
N VAL A 43 -2.83 10.69 4.17
CA VAL A 43 -4.09 10.19 3.63
C VAL A 43 -5.23 11.04 4.20
N HIS A 44 -6.08 11.57 3.34
CA HIS A 44 -7.30 12.28 3.73
C HIS A 44 -8.53 11.63 3.11
N CYS A 45 -9.61 11.57 3.89
CA CYS A 45 -10.94 11.25 3.40
C CYS A 45 -11.76 12.53 3.23
N LYS A 46 -12.16 12.82 2.01
CA LYS A 46 -13.08 13.92 1.70
C LYS A 46 -14.27 13.38 0.92
N GLU A 47 -15.48 13.64 1.42
CA GLU A 47 -16.72 13.21 0.77
C GLU A 47 -16.78 11.71 0.45
N GLY A 48 -16.20 10.87 1.34
CA GLY A 48 -16.14 9.42 1.17
C GLY A 48 -15.06 8.92 0.21
N LEU A 49 -14.18 9.80 -0.27
CA LEU A 49 -13.04 9.46 -1.10
C LEU A 49 -11.74 9.62 -0.30
N PHE A 50 -11.06 8.52 -0.03
CA PHE A 50 -9.72 8.50 0.53
C PHE A 50 -8.71 8.82 -0.57
N ALA A 51 -7.73 9.69 -0.27
CA ALA A 51 -6.67 10.05 -1.19
C ALA A 51 -5.34 10.10 -0.44
N TYR A 52 -4.33 9.37 -0.95
CA TYR A 52 -2.98 9.35 -0.42
C TYR A 52 -2.09 10.29 -1.22
N TYR A 53 -1.38 11.15 -0.51
CA TYR A 53 -0.49 12.16 -1.05
C TYR A 53 0.92 12.02 -0.49
N ARG A 54 1.89 12.28 -1.33
CA ARG A 54 3.27 12.57 -0.94
C ARG A 54 3.54 14.05 -1.15
N TYR A 55 4.15 14.65 -0.15
CA TYR A 55 4.68 16.00 -0.32
C TYR A 55 5.97 15.92 -1.15
N GLU A 56 6.22 16.94 -1.94
CA GLU A 56 7.48 17.12 -2.62
C GLU A 56 7.82 18.59 -2.66
N ARG A 57 8.93 18.97 -2.05
CA ARG A 57 9.40 20.35 -1.92
C ARG A 57 8.36 21.27 -1.29
N GLY A 58 7.68 20.77 -0.25
CA GLY A 58 6.66 21.51 0.50
C GLY A 58 5.32 21.69 -0.23
N ASN A 59 5.12 21.08 -1.38
CA ASN A 59 3.85 21.14 -2.11
C ASN A 59 3.14 19.78 -2.15
N ILE A 60 1.84 19.78 -1.88
CA ILE A 60 0.98 18.60 -2.11
C ILE A 60 0.89 18.37 -3.62
N ARG A 61 1.26 17.17 -4.04
CA ARG A 61 1.13 16.74 -5.43
C ARG A 61 -0.20 16.06 -5.72
N THR A 62 -0.36 15.61 -6.94
CA THR A 62 -1.44 14.71 -7.37
C THR A 62 -1.45 13.48 -6.46
N PRO A 63 -2.62 12.99 -6.04
CA PRO A 63 -2.69 11.78 -5.23
C PRO A 63 -1.98 10.61 -5.90
N VAL A 64 -1.20 9.86 -5.12
CA VAL A 64 -0.54 8.62 -5.58
C VAL A 64 -1.60 7.58 -5.92
N PHE A 65 -2.62 7.48 -5.08
CA PHE A 65 -3.83 6.71 -5.36
C PHE A 65 -5.04 7.24 -4.58
N GLN A 66 -6.23 6.84 -5.02
CA GLN A 66 -7.50 7.19 -4.40
C GLN A 66 -8.43 5.98 -4.36
N SER A 67 -9.24 5.87 -3.31
CA SER A 67 -10.28 4.83 -3.21
C SER A 67 -11.50 5.35 -2.45
N SER A 68 -12.68 4.90 -2.84
CA SER A 68 -13.91 5.09 -2.05
C SER A 68 -14.06 4.04 -0.94
N SER A 69 -13.15 3.09 -0.83
CA SER A 69 -13.15 2.03 0.17
C SER A 69 -11.98 2.20 1.12
N LEU A 70 -12.27 2.34 2.42
CA LEU A 70 -11.27 2.33 3.48
C LEU A 70 -10.39 1.09 3.38
N ARG A 71 -10.99 -0.10 3.27
CA ARG A 71 -10.28 -1.37 3.17
C ARG A 71 -9.28 -1.39 2.00
N VAL A 72 -9.66 -0.86 0.84
CA VAL A 72 -8.75 -0.79 -0.32
C VAL A 72 -7.61 0.20 -0.07
N MET A 73 -7.89 1.34 0.57
CA MET A 73 -6.86 2.30 0.96
C MET A 73 -5.83 1.67 1.91
N GLU A 74 -6.28 0.94 2.92
CA GLU A 74 -5.42 0.23 3.87
C GLU A 74 -4.55 -0.83 3.17
N HIS A 75 -5.10 -1.59 2.23
CA HIS A 75 -4.30 -2.50 1.39
C HIS A 75 -3.27 -1.77 0.55
N CYS A 76 -3.65 -0.66 -0.09
CA CYS A 76 -2.72 0.13 -0.89
C CYS A 76 -1.56 0.67 -0.03
N LEU A 77 -1.84 1.16 1.18
CA LEU A 77 -0.79 1.59 2.13
C LEU A 77 0.12 0.42 2.51
N THR A 78 -0.46 -0.74 2.84
CA THR A 78 0.31 -1.95 3.15
C THR A 78 1.24 -2.35 2.00
N LEU A 79 0.75 -2.31 0.76
CA LEU A 79 1.55 -2.65 -0.42
C LEU A 79 2.65 -1.62 -0.69
N CYS A 80 2.37 -0.33 -0.48
CA CYS A 80 3.37 0.73 -0.64
C CYS A 80 4.50 0.64 0.38
N TYR A 81 4.17 0.39 1.65
CA TYR A 81 5.16 0.36 2.72
C TYR A 81 5.74 -1.04 2.99
N GLY A 82 5.07 -2.10 2.56
CA GLY A 82 5.40 -3.47 2.95
C GLY A 82 6.82 -3.90 2.62
N ASN A 83 7.26 -3.78 1.38
CA ASN A 83 8.64 -4.14 0.99
C ASN A 83 9.69 -3.20 1.61
N PRO A 84 9.50 -1.86 1.64
CA PRO A 84 10.37 -0.97 2.41
C PRO A 84 10.49 -1.35 3.89
N LEU A 85 9.38 -1.73 4.57
CA LEU A 85 9.40 -2.24 5.94
C LEU A 85 10.22 -3.53 6.06
N ARG A 86 10.01 -4.48 5.17
CA ARG A 86 10.77 -5.75 5.15
C ARG A 86 12.26 -5.50 4.99
N LYS A 87 12.66 -4.63 4.05
CA LYS A 87 14.07 -4.25 3.87
C LYS A 87 14.66 -3.69 5.17
N ARG A 88 13.95 -2.80 5.84
CA ARG A 88 14.39 -2.17 7.09
C ARG A 88 14.53 -3.18 8.24
N LEU A 89 13.66 -4.19 8.26
CA LEU A 89 13.70 -5.30 9.23
C LEU A 89 14.75 -6.38 8.88
N GLY A 90 15.46 -6.25 7.76
CA GLY A 90 16.42 -7.25 7.29
C GLY A 90 15.76 -8.50 6.69
N PHE A 91 14.49 -8.40 6.28
CA PHE A 91 13.76 -9.51 5.66
C PHE A 91 13.82 -9.44 4.14
N GLN A 92 13.74 -10.60 3.49
CA GLN A 92 13.63 -10.68 2.05
C GLN A 92 12.34 -10.00 1.55
N PRO A 93 12.40 -9.20 0.47
CA PRO A 93 11.22 -8.55 -0.10
C PRO A 93 10.22 -9.58 -0.65
N LEU A 94 8.99 -9.14 -0.88
CA LEU A 94 7.99 -9.93 -1.57
C LEU A 94 7.93 -9.52 -3.04
N ARG A 95 7.89 -10.50 -3.95
CA ARG A 95 7.72 -10.27 -5.39
C ARG A 95 6.32 -9.80 -5.77
N LEU A 96 5.40 -9.71 -4.80
CA LEU A 96 4.00 -9.35 -5.01
C LEU A 96 3.78 -8.03 -5.76
N VAL A 97 4.68 -7.04 -5.59
CA VAL A 97 4.53 -5.69 -6.16
C VAL A 97 5.36 -5.47 -7.45
N ARG A 98 6.20 -6.41 -7.87
CA ARG A 98 7.19 -6.10 -8.93
C ARG A 98 7.10 -6.90 -10.22
N SER A 99 6.29 -7.93 -10.31
CA SER A 99 6.34 -8.79 -11.50
C SER A 99 5.16 -9.73 -11.66
N LEU A 100 4.09 -9.55 -10.90
CA LEU A 100 2.96 -10.45 -11.00
C LEU A 100 1.98 -9.93 -12.06
N LEU A 101 1.59 -10.84 -12.94
CA LEU A 101 0.37 -10.65 -13.70
C LEU A 101 -0.82 -10.57 -12.73
N MET A 102 -1.88 -9.91 -13.15
CA MET A 102 -3.15 -9.94 -12.42
C MET A 102 -3.51 -11.36 -12.01
N ARG A 103 -4.04 -11.53 -10.82
CA ARG A 103 -4.59 -12.81 -10.37
C ARG A 103 -5.58 -13.34 -11.41
N PRO A 104 -5.56 -14.64 -11.78
CA PRO A 104 -6.51 -15.20 -12.74
C PRO A 104 -7.96 -14.88 -12.39
N GLY A 105 -8.74 -14.45 -13.36
CA GLY A 105 -10.13 -14.01 -13.17
C GLY A 105 -10.28 -12.53 -12.75
N TRP A 106 -9.18 -11.77 -12.63
CA TRP A 106 -9.19 -10.35 -12.35
C TRP A 106 -8.75 -9.53 -13.57
N SER A 107 -9.23 -8.31 -13.65
CA SER A 107 -8.89 -7.37 -14.74
C SER A 107 -8.78 -5.95 -14.22
N LEU A 108 -7.91 -5.16 -14.85
CA LEU A 108 -7.81 -3.72 -14.65
C LEU A 108 -9.03 -3.03 -15.27
N VAL A 109 -9.52 -1.98 -14.59
CA VAL A 109 -10.58 -1.13 -15.13
C VAL A 109 -9.97 0.24 -15.43
N PRO A 110 -9.78 0.60 -16.72
CA PRO A 110 -9.17 1.86 -17.09
C PRO A 110 -10.10 3.05 -16.81
N VAL A 111 -9.51 4.24 -16.64
CA VAL A 111 -10.26 5.52 -16.48
C VAL A 111 -11.07 5.80 -17.72
N ASP A 112 -10.47 5.59 -18.90
CA ASP A 112 -11.08 5.68 -20.22
C ASP A 112 -10.40 4.69 -21.18
N SER A 113 -10.68 4.79 -22.47
CA SER A 113 -10.08 3.92 -23.48
C SER A 113 -8.58 4.14 -23.71
N LYS A 114 -7.94 5.05 -22.97
CA LYS A 114 -6.52 5.39 -23.12
C LYS A 114 -5.72 4.84 -21.93
N PRO A 115 -4.90 3.80 -22.12
CA PRO A 115 -4.21 3.11 -21.02
C PRO A 115 -3.26 4.00 -20.21
N TRP A 116 -2.72 5.09 -20.78
CA TRP A 116 -1.84 6.02 -20.05
C TRP A 116 -2.56 7.00 -19.11
N HIS A 117 -3.88 6.98 -19.06
CA HIS A 117 -4.66 7.81 -18.13
C HIS A 117 -4.85 7.15 -16.77
N GLY A 118 -4.30 5.94 -16.58
CA GLY A 118 -4.41 5.17 -15.35
C GLY A 118 -5.69 4.36 -15.25
N PHE A 119 -5.94 3.86 -14.05
CA PHE A 119 -7.00 2.91 -13.75
C PHE A 119 -7.90 3.46 -12.65
N VAL A 120 -9.15 3.03 -12.63
CA VAL A 120 -10.11 3.31 -11.55
C VAL A 120 -10.29 2.14 -10.60
N GLY A 121 -9.60 1.03 -10.82
CA GLY A 121 -9.61 -0.13 -9.94
C GLY A 121 -9.46 -1.45 -10.67
N ILE A 122 -9.86 -2.51 -9.96
CA ILE A 122 -9.83 -3.89 -10.40
C ILE A 122 -11.22 -4.51 -10.32
N ARG A 123 -11.50 -5.47 -11.20
CA ARG A 123 -12.76 -6.22 -11.23
C ARG A 123 -12.47 -7.70 -11.38
N ASN A 124 -13.20 -8.54 -10.64
CA ASN A 124 -13.13 -9.99 -10.83
C ASN A 124 -14.15 -10.50 -11.86
N SER A 125 -14.06 -11.77 -12.22
CA SER A 125 -14.95 -12.44 -13.17
C SER A 125 -16.42 -12.49 -12.72
N GLU A 126 -16.68 -12.33 -11.42
CA GLU A 126 -18.03 -12.28 -10.84
C GLU A 126 -18.63 -10.87 -10.87
N GLY A 127 -17.86 -9.88 -11.35
CA GLY A 127 -18.26 -8.49 -11.45
C GLY A 127 -18.04 -7.66 -10.18
N VAL A 128 -17.43 -8.23 -9.14
CA VAL A 128 -17.07 -7.47 -7.93
C VAL A 128 -15.98 -6.47 -8.28
N PHE A 129 -16.20 -5.20 -7.95
CA PHE A 129 -15.32 -4.09 -8.28
C PHE A 129 -14.72 -3.47 -7.01
N PHE A 130 -13.41 -3.26 -7.04
CA PHE A 130 -12.67 -2.55 -6.00
C PHE A 130 -12.04 -1.29 -6.60
N SER A 131 -12.50 -0.12 -6.12
CA SER A 131 -11.99 1.16 -6.62
C SER A 131 -10.60 1.44 -6.08
N CYS A 132 -9.67 1.78 -6.97
CA CYS A 132 -8.36 2.30 -6.62
C CYS A 132 -7.81 3.09 -7.80
N LYS A 133 -8.09 4.39 -7.84
CA LYS A 133 -7.62 5.25 -8.92
C LYS A 133 -6.13 5.51 -8.76
N THR A 134 -5.34 5.02 -9.70
CA THR A 134 -3.88 5.15 -9.76
C THR A 134 -3.37 4.99 -11.18
N THR A 135 -2.14 5.37 -11.43
CA THR A 135 -1.39 5.07 -12.67
C THR A 135 -0.47 3.85 -12.49
N ASP A 136 -0.41 3.27 -11.29
CA ASP A 136 0.44 2.16 -10.93
C ASP A 136 -0.32 0.83 -11.11
N ASP A 137 -0.04 0.12 -12.21
CA ASP A 137 -0.65 -1.17 -12.53
C ASP A 137 -0.04 -2.32 -11.70
N ASP A 138 1.21 -2.21 -11.29
CA ASP A 138 1.85 -3.20 -10.40
C ASP A 138 1.16 -3.21 -9.03
N LEU A 139 0.82 -2.03 -8.51
CA LEU A 139 0.03 -1.90 -7.28
C LEU A 139 -1.33 -2.58 -7.42
N LEU A 140 -2.03 -2.38 -8.53
CA LEU A 140 -3.32 -3.00 -8.77
C LEU A 140 -3.21 -4.50 -9.00
N SER A 141 -2.16 -4.96 -9.66
CA SER A 141 -1.87 -6.39 -9.80
C SER A 141 -1.68 -7.04 -8.44
N ALA A 142 -0.86 -6.45 -7.58
CA ALA A 142 -0.66 -6.92 -6.20
C ALA A 142 -1.96 -6.90 -5.39
N LEU A 143 -2.76 -5.82 -5.50
CA LEU A 143 -4.05 -5.69 -4.83
C LEU A 143 -4.98 -6.86 -5.16
N SER A 144 -5.00 -7.34 -6.42
CA SER A 144 -5.85 -8.47 -6.83
C SER A 144 -5.61 -9.76 -6.05
N TYR A 145 -4.43 -9.94 -5.47
CA TYR A 145 -4.08 -11.11 -4.65
C TYR A 145 -4.45 -10.96 -3.19
N VAL A 146 -4.54 -9.73 -2.67
CA VAL A 146 -4.68 -9.50 -1.22
C VAL A 146 -6.02 -8.88 -0.82
N VAL A 147 -6.77 -8.29 -1.72
CA VAL A 147 -7.98 -7.49 -1.42
C VAL A 147 -9.09 -8.28 -0.71
N GLU A 148 -9.08 -9.59 -0.82
CA GLU A 148 -10.06 -10.47 -0.14
C GLU A 148 -9.68 -10.80 1.30
N TYR A 149 -8.44 -10.55 1.72
CA TYR A 149 -7.97 -10.73 3.10
C TYR A 149 -8.21 -9.48 3.94
N SER A 150 -8.07 -9.57 5.25
CA SER A 150 -8.03 -8.39 6.12
C SER A 150 -6.75 -7.58 5.84
N PRO A 151 -6.83 -6.25 5.70
CA PRO A 151 -5.62 -5.41 5.54
C PRO A 151 -4.63 -5.59 6.70
N LEU A 152 -5.13 -5.75 7.92
CA LEU A 152 -4.30 -6.00 9.11
C LEU A 152 -3.55 -7.33 9.00
N ASP A 153 -4.22 -8.40 8.56
CA ASP A 153 -3.59 -9.71 8.40
C ASP A 153 -2.50 -9.67 7.30
N VAL A 154 -2.73 -8.91 6.23
CA VAL A 154 -1.74 -8.69 5.19
C VAL A 154 -0.55 -7.90 5.72
N LEU A 155 -0.77 -6.83 6.49
CA LEU A 155 0.28 -6.06 7.15
C LEU A 155 1.12 -6.96 8.08
N GLU A 156 0.48 -7.78 8.92
CA GLU A 156 1.19 -8.71 9.82
C GLU A 156 2.05 -9.73 9.05
N CYS A 157 1.63 -10.16 7.85
CA CYS A 157 2.47 -11.00 6.99
C CYS A 157 3.74 -10.28 6.53
N TYR A 158 3.66 -8.99 6.19
CA TYR A 158 4.85 -8.20 5.85
C TYR A 158 5.83 -8.05 7.01
N LEU A 159 5.35 -8.10 8.25
CA LEU A 159 6.17 -7.96 9.47
C LEU A 159 6.81 -9.27 9.93
N ARG A 160 6.63 -10.37 9.21
CA ARG A 160 7.20 -11.68 9.54
C ARG A 160 8.28 -12.07 8.54
N PRO A 161 9.40 -12.66 8.99
CA PRO A 161 10.47 -13.10 8.07
C PRO A 161 9.94 -14.01 6.95
N ASP A 162 9.09 -14.98 7.31
CA ASP A 162 8.50 -15.97 6.41
C ASP A 162 7.29 -15.46 5.61
N ALA A 163 6.83 -14.23 5.90
CA ALA A 163 5.63 -13.64 5.34
C ALA A 163 4.36 -14.51 5.46
N GLY A 164 4.36 -15.48 6.38
CA GLY A 164 3.24 -16.41 6.57
C GLY A 164 2.09 -15.81 7.36
N PRO A 165 0.92 -16.41 7.26
CA PRO A 165 0.59 -17.54 6.38
C PRO A 165 0.17 -17.15 4.95
N LEU A 166 -0.14 -15.87 4.66
CA LEU A 166 -0.81 -15.48 3.41
C LEU A 166 0.17 -15.22 2.26
N LEU A 167 1.39 -14.73 2.55
CA LEU A 167 2.30 -14.17 1.54
C LEU A 167 3.61 -14.95 1.38
N SER A 168 3.79 -16.07 2.08
CA SER A 168 5.05 -16.83 2.10
C SER A 168 5.52 -17.28 0.70
N GLN A 169 4.60 -17.59 -0.20
CA GLN A 169 4.90 -18.02 -1.57
C GLN A 169 5.53 -16.92 -2.44
N TRP A 170 5.45 -15.65 -2.03
CA TRP A 170 6.02 -14.51 -2.75
C TRP A 170 7.34 -14.01 -2.16
N VAL A 171 7.89 -14.64 -1.12
CA VAL A 171 9.19 -14.28 -0.57
C VAL A 171 10.26 -14.46 -1.65
N ASP A 172 11.02 -13.41 -1.93
CA ASP A 172 12.10 -13.43 -2.93
C ASP A 172 13.36 -14.08 -2.36
N LEU A 173 13.46 -15.38 -2.51
CA LEU A 173 14.59 -16.17 -2.00
C LEU A 173 15.91 -15.89 -2.73
N GLU A 174 15.86 -15.26 -3.91
CA GLU A 174 17.06 -14.91 -4.69
C GLU A 174 17.60 -13.52 -4.35
N TRP A 175 16.83 -12.72 -3.60
CA TRP A 175 17.26 -11.39 -3.20
C TRP A 175 18.38 -11.47 -2.17
N THR A 176 19.46 -10.78 -2.46
CA THR A 176 20.57 -10.54 -1.50
C THR A 176 20.55 -9.06 -1.14
N PRO A 177 20.75 -8.69 0.14
CA PRO A 177 20.96 -7.29 0.49
C PRO A 177 22.14 -6.77 -0.32
N GLU A 178 21.93 -5.73 -1.13
CA GLU A 178 23.04 -4.96 -1.66
C GLU A 178 23.75 -4.37 -0.42
N GLU A 179 25.06 -4.59 -0.33
CA GLU A 179 25.88 -3.87 0.62
C GLU A 179 25.75 -2.40 0.23
N ASP A 180 24.98 -1.63 1.01
CA ASP A 180 24.90 -0.18 0.85
C ASP A 180 26.32 0.34 1.20
N GLU A 181 27.15 0.57 0.17
CA GLU A 181 28.40 1.30 0.26
C GLU A 181 28.15 2.79 0.56
#